data_8213e24a4ff797377c2ea17f44acb1b1
#
_entry.id   8213e24a4ff797377c2ea17f44acb1b1
#
_cell.length_a   1.000
_cell.length_b   1.000
_cell.length_c   1.000
_cell.angle_alpha   90.00
_cell.angle_beta   90.00
_cell.angle_gamma   90.00
#
_symmetry.space_group_name_H-M   'P 1'
#
loop_
_entity.id
_entity.type
_entity.pdbx_description
1 polymer ?
#
loop_
_entity_poly.entity_id
_entity_poly.type
_entity_poly.pdbx_seq_one_letter_code
_entity_poly.pdbx_strand_id
1 'polypeptide(L)'
;MVYGIHPSAKINELFKVKPYQGADPKHAKIIFIGRDANWNAEIENNENFSKVIEYLEDGTSFWKKYKVHHPFKLNCFPQSTKTKGWKYHDVFSRVGLNDIFSDKISFVELIGVPTYGMANKEKNVYSDLLNSKTNYIHLQKIDQLLNDKSKLIFIAWGVFKELQMIAKSDVLFQNIKNINLKNLNQFEFHEYENINIHTHFSNAISKETIHKLRAKINMKLNEYSS
;
A
#
# COMPACT_ATOMS: atom_id res chain seq x y z
N MET A 1 22.16 -1.60 5.85
CA MET A 1 21.65 -1.24 4.50
C MET A 1 20.94 0.09 4.67
N VAL A 2 21.43 1.11 4.01
CA VAL A 2 20.93 2.50 4.08
C VAL A 2 19.55 2.56 3.40
N TYR A 3 18.63 3.41 3.90
CA TYR A 3 17.33 3.66 3.27
C TYR A 3 17.45 4.78 2.23
N GLY A 4 16.73 4.69 1.12
CA GLY A 4 16.72 5.74 0.11
C GLY A 4 15.84 5.40 -1.11
N ILE A 5 15.91 6.27 -2.13
CA ILE A 5 15.28 6.03 -3.42
C ILE A 5 15.94 4.81 -4.08
N HIS A 6 15.13 3.93 -4.65
CA HIS A 6 15.61 2.69 -5.24
C HIS A 6 16.66 2.93 -6.35
N PRO A 7 17.78 2.19 -6.37
CA PRO A 7 18.86 2.43 -7.35
C PRO A 7 18.48 2.07 -8.80
N SER A 8 17.50 1.20 -9.03
CA SER A 8 17.05 0.79 -10.36
C SER A 8 16.45 1.95 -11.14
N ALA A 9 17.08 2.35 -12.23
CA ALA A 9 16.56 3.36 -13.13
C ALA A 9 15.20 2.92 -13.74
N LYS A 10 15.08 1.64 -14.10
CA LYS A 10 13.86 1.08 -14.70
C LYS A 10 12.66 1.16 -13.75
N ILE A 11 12.83 0.80 -12.47
CA ILE A 11 11.76 0.91 -11.47
C ILE A 11 11.39 2.37 -11.23
N ASN A 12 12.38 3.27 -11.14
CA ASN A 12 12.13 4.71 -10.96
C ASN A 12 11.35 5.32 -12.12
N GLU A 13 11.67 4.96 -13.37
CA GLU A 13 10.93 5.42 -14.55
C GLU A 13 9.46 5.00 -14.50
N LEU A 14 9.17 3.75 -14.13
CA LEU A 14 7.81 3.26 -13.99
C LEU A 14 7.03 4.02 -12.91
N PHE A 15 7.66 4.28 -11.76
CA PHE A 15 7.02 5.03 -10.67
C PHE A 15 6.80 6.51 -10.99
N LYS A 16 7.61 7.15 -11.82
CA LYS A 16 7.36 8.53 -12.30
C LYS A 16 6.03 8.64 -13.02
N VAL A 17 5.68 7.61 -13.80
CA VAL A 17 4.42 7.59 -14.57
C VAL A 17 3.27 7.07 -13.71
N LYS A 18 3.53 6.05 -12.88
CA LYS A 18 2.53 5.30 -12.13
C LYS A 18 2.99 5.09 -10.68
N PRO A 19 2.84 6.13 -9.80
CA PRO A 19 3.24 6.05 -8.39
C PRO A 19 2.24 5.26 -7.53
N TYR A 20 1.78 4.12 -8.03
CA TYR A 20 0.84 3.20 -7.38
C TYR A 20 1.01 1.80 -7.97
N GLN A 21 0.42 0.80 -7.32
CA GLN A 21 0.41 -0.58 -7.78
C GLN A 21 -1.04 -1.08 -7.90
N GLY A 22 -1.28 -2.05 -8.77
CA GLY A 22 -2.64 -2.50 -9.09
C GLY A 22 -3.38 -1.54 -10.02
N ALA A 23 -4.68 -1.35 -9.79
CA ALA A 23 -5.54 -0.46 -10.58
C ALA A 23 -5.23 1.03 -10.36
N ASP A 24 -5.57 1.87 -11.34
CA ASP A 24 -5.49 3.33 -11.15
C ASP A 24 -6.38 3.75 -9.96
N PRO A 25 -5.81 4.42 -8.93
CA PRO A 25 -6.54 4.81 -7.73
C PRO A 25 -7.73 5.74 -8.04
N LYS A 26 -7.70 6.47 -9.15
CA LYS A 26 -8.83 7.28 -9.62
C LYS A 26 -10.06 6.42 -9.92
N HIS A 27 -9.86 5.24 -10.49
CA HIS A 27 -10.95 4.33 -10.91
C HIS A 27 -11.19 3.18 -9.94
N ALA A 28 -10.19 2.86 -9.11
CA ALA A 28 -10.31 1.82 -8.09
C ALA A 28 -11.41 2.16 -7.06
N LYS A 29 -12.02 1.12 -6.51
CA LYS A 29 -13.06 1.21 -5.47
C LYS A 29 -12.51 0.96 -4.07
N ILE A 30 -11.38 0.24 -4.01
CA ILE A 30 -10.71 -0.14 -2.79
C ILE A 30 -9.27 0.33 -2.89
N ILE A 31 -8.84 1.10 -1.90
CA ILE A 31 -7.49 1.64 -1.83
C ILE A 31 -6.81 1.14 -0.56
N PHE A 32 -5.64 0.54 -0.70
CA PHE A 32 -4.75 0.27 0.41
C PHE A 32 -3.66 1.33 0.45
N ILE A 33 -3.51 2.02 1.59
CA ILE A 33 -2.49 3.04 1.77
C ILE A 33 -1.38 2.48 2.66
N GLY A 34 -0.18 2.36 2.07
CA GLY A 34 1.04 1.92 2.72
C GLY A 34 2.00 3.09 3.00
N ARG A 35 3.20 2.74 3.47
CA ARG A 35 4.23 3.74 3.78
C ARG A 35 5.12 4.04 2.57
N ASP A 36 5.68 3.00 1.97
CA ASP A 36 6.63 3.10 0.88
C ASP A 36 6.69 1.80 0.07
N ALA A 37 6.81 1.92 -1.25
CA ALA A 37 7.01 0.80 -2.16
C ALA A 37 8.47 0.31 -2.06
N ASN A 38 8.72 -0.59 -1.10
CA ASN A 38 10.07 -1.01 -0.74
C ASN A 38 10.48 -2.29 -1.49
N TRP A 39 11.48 -2.16 -2.36
CA TRP A 39 12.08 -3.26 -3.11
C TRP A 39 13.48 -3.58 -2.61
N ASN A 40 13.98 -4.79 -2.89
CA ASN A 40 15.38 -5.10 -2.63
C ASN A 40 16.26 -4.26 -3.58
N ALA A 41 17.31 -3.59 -3.06
CA ALA A 41 18.22 -2.77 -3.86
C ALA A 41 18.84 -3.52 -5.05
N GLU A 42 19.02 -4.83 -4.91
CA GLU A 42 19.61 -5.72 -5.92
C GLU A 42 18.58 -6.52 -6.72
N ILE A 43 17.31 -6.08 -6.72
CA ILE A 43 16.22 -6.82 -7.37
C ILE A 43 16.45 -7.02 -8.88
N GLU A 44 17.20 -6.10 -9.55
CA GLU A 44 17.58 -6.23 -10.96
C GLU A 44 18.47 -7.44 -11.25
N ASN A 45 19.24 -7.90 -10.25
CA ASN A 45 20.08 -9.09 -10.36
C ASN A 45 19.28 -10.40 -10.23
N ASN A 46 17.99 -10.32 -9.91
CA ASN A 46 17.15 -11.50 -9.82
C ASN A 46 16.75 -11.97 -11.22
N GLU A 47 16.92 -13.26 -11.51
CA GLU A 47 16.54 -13.88 -12.79
C GLU A 47 15.08 -13.65 -13.18
N ASN A 48 14.21 -13.43 -12.19
CA ASN A 48 12.79 -13.17 -12.36
C ASN A 48 12.45 -11.66 -12.32
N PHE A 49 13.42 -10.76 -12.48
CA PHE A 49 13.20 -9.32 -12.47
C PHE A 49 12.16 -8.86 -13.51
N SER A 50 12.09 -9.52 -14.65
CA SER A 50 11.06 -9.27 -15.68
C SER A 50 9.63 -9.38 -15.13
N LYS A 51 9.37 -10.23 -14.11
CA LYS A 51 8.08 -10.34 -13.46
C LYS A 51 7.75 -9.15 -12.58
N VAL A 52 8.77 -8.52 -11.99
CA VAL A 52 8.63 -7.26 -11.23
C VAL A 52 8.25 -6.14 -12.20
N ILE A 53 8.92 -6.05 -13.34
CA ILE A 53 8.62 -5.05 -14.37
C ILE A 53 7.20 -5.24 -14.93
N GLU A 54 6.83 -6.46 -15.33
CA GLU A 54 5.48 -6.80 -15.79
C GLU A 54 4.39 -6.34 -14.78
N TYR A 55 4.64 -6.58 -13.49
CA TYR A 55 3.74 -6.16 -12.42
C TYR A 55 3.64 -4.64 -12.27
N LEU A 56 4.77 -3.94 -12.33
CA LEU A 56 4.81 -2.49 -12.20
C LEU A 56 4.20 -1.79 -13.43
N GLU A 57 4.35 -2.35 -14.62
CA GLU A 57 3.71 -1.87 -15.84
C GLU A 57 2.19 -2.03 -15.78
N ASP A 58 1.70 -3.23 -15.46
CA ASP A 58 0.27 -3.50 -15.32
C ASP A 58 -0.02 -4.56 -14.23
N GLY A 59 -0.14 -4.11 -12.98
CA GLY A 59 -0.44 -4.98 -11.85
C GLY A 59 -1.82 -5.64 -11.94
N THR A 60 -2.76 -5.05 -12.65
CA THR A 60 -4.10 -5.60 -12.87
C THR A 60 -4.05 -6.81 -13.79
N SER A 61 -3.43 -6.67 -14.95
CA SER A 61 -3.23 -7.78 -15.90
C SER A 61 -2.31 -8.85 -15.32
N PHE A 62 -1.28 -8.44 -14.58
CA PHE A 62 -0.41 -9.38 -13.85
C PHE A 62 -1.23 -10.27 -12.90
N TRP A 63 -2.10 -9.68 -12.06
CA TRP A 63 -2.91 -10.44 -11.12
C TRP A 63 -3.87 -11.39 -11.85
N LYS A 64 -4.54 -10.94 -12.90
CA LYS A 64 -5.41 -11.80 -13.73
C LYS A 64 -4.65 -12.97 -14.35
N LYS A 65 -3.44 -12.73 -14.87
CA LYS A 65 -2.61 -13.73 -15.54
C LYS A 65 -2.05 -14.79 -14.58
N TYR A 66 -1.51 -14.34 -13.45
CA TYR A 66 -0.78 -15.23 -12.52
C TYR A 66 -1.62 -15.68 -11.31
N LYS A 67 -2.86 -15.17 -11.17
CA LYS A 67 -3.76 -15.44 -10.03
C LYS A 67 -3.18 -15.06 -8.67
N VAL A 68 -2.16 -14.20 -8.66
CA VAL A 68 -1.52 -13.64 -7.46
C VAL A 68 -1.38 -12.13 -7.59
N HIS A 69 -1.64 -11.42 -6.49
CA HIS A 69 -1.67 -9.96 -6.47
C HIS A 69 -0.29 -9.29 -6.53
N HIS A 70 0.81 -10.04 -6.35
CA HIS A 70 2.17 -9.48 -6.28
C HIS A 70 3.21 -10.53 -6.70
N PRO A 71 4.34 -10.13 -7.36
CA PRO A 71 5.38 -11.05 -7.82
C PRO A 71 5.96 -11.95 -6.74
N PHE A 72 6.11 -11.47 -5.51
CA PHE A 72 6.62 -12.25 -4.38
C PHE A 72 5.74 -13.46 -4.00
N LYS A 73 4.55 -13.57 -4.57
CA LYS A 73 3.68 -14.75 -4.40
C LYS A 73 3.85 -15.78 -5.52
N LEU A 74 4.66 -15.51 -6.53
CA LEU A 74 5.04 -16.49 -7.55
C LEU A 74 6.05 -17.50 -6.97
N ASN A 75 5.96 -18.76 -7.39
CA ASN A 75 6.86 -19.82 -6.92
C ASN A 75 8.33 -19.59 -7.31
N CYS A 76 8.59 -18.78 -8.33
CA CYS A 76 9.95 -18.41 -8.74
C CYS A 76 10.64 -17.40 -7.81
N PHE A 77 9.89 -16.77 -6.88
CA PHE A 77 10.49 -15.94 -5.83
C PHE A 77 10.60 -16.72 -4.51
N PRO A 78 11.65 -16.47 -3.69
CA PRO A 78 11.82 -17.13 -2.42
C PRO A 78 10.62 -16.94 -1.49
N GLN A 79 9.95 -18.03 -1.14
CA GLN A 79 8.79 -18.06 -0.23
C GLN A 79 9.26 -18.10 1.23
N SER A 80 9.89 -17.02 1.72
CA SER A 80 10.50 -16.98 3.04
C SER A 80 10.13 -15.72 3.81
N THR A 81 9.82 -15.88 5.10
CA THR A 81 9.63 -14.76 6.03
C THR A 81 10.87 -13.86 6.18
N LYS A 82 12.04 -14.35 5.77
CA LYS A 82 13.29 -13.58 5.72
C LYS A 82 13.36 -12.68 4.48
N THR A 83 12.58 -12.96 3.44
CA THR A 83 12.50 -12.11 2.24
C THR A 83 11.69 -10.86 2.57
N LYS A 84 12.28 -9.68 2.40
CA LYS A 84 11.60 -8.40 2.63
C LYS A 84 10.35 -8.31 1.76
N GLY A 85 9.26 -7.84 2.36
CA GLY A 85 7.97 -7.70 1.69
C GLY A 85 7.16 -8.99 1.57
N TRP A 86 7.80 -10.17 1.51
CA TRP A 86 7.08 -11.45 1.36
C TRP A 86 5.99 -11.65 2.42
N LYS A 87 6.32 -11.39 3.70
CA LYS A 87 5.37 -11.54 4.82
C LYS A 87 4.13 -10.65 4.65
N TYR A 88 4.32 -9.40 4.19
CA TYR A 88 3.21 -8.49 3.92
C TYR A 88 2.24 -9.10 2.89
N HIS A 89 2.75 -9.54 1.76
CA HIS A 89 1.96 -10.10 0.67
C HIS A 89 1.38 -11.48 1.02
N ASP A 90 2.08 -12.28 1.85
CA ASP A 90 1.54 -13.52 2.37
C ASP A 90 0.31 -13.29 3.25
N VAL A 91 0.40 -12.36 4.19
CA VAL A 91 -0.73 -12.02 5.06
C VAL A 91 -1.86 -11.37 4.26
N PHE A 92 -1.55 -10.45 3.34
CA PHE A 92 -2.55 -9.86 2.45
C PHE A 92 -3.30 -10.93 1.63
N SER A 93 -2.61 -11.94 1.11
CA SER A 93 -3.25 -13.01 0.34
C SER A 93 -4.31 -13.78 1.15
N ARG A 94 -4.22 -13.79 2.49
CA ARG A 94 -5.21 -14.43 3.38
C ARG A 94 -6.55 -13.68 3.43
N VAL A 95 -6.58 -12.44 2.97
CA VAL A 95 -7.85 -11.71 2.77
C VAL A 95 -8.70 -12.42 1.73
N GLY A 96 -8.08 -13.16 0.81
CA GLY A 96 -8.76 -14.06 -0.14
C GLY A 96 -9.49 -13.32 -1.25
N LEU A 97 -8.89 -12.22 -1.75
CA LEU A 97 -9.44 -11.47 -2.87
C LEU A 97 -9.19 -12.20 -4.19
N ASN A 98 -10.21 -12.24 -5.01
CA ASN A 98 -10.15 -12.87 -6.33
C ASN A 98 -9.55 -11.91 -7.37
N ASP A 99 -8.81 -12.44 -8.34
CA ASP A 99 -8.22 -11.72 -9.46
C ASP A 99 -9.24 -11.01 -10.38
N ILE A 100 -10.50 -11.46 -10.38
CA ILE A 100 -11.59 -10.78 -11.11
C ILE A 100 -11.82 -9.35 -10.61
N PHE A 101 -11.43 -9.04 -9.38
CA PHE A 101 -11.54 -7.71 -8.78
C PHE A 101 -10.24 -6.89 -8.86
N SER A 102 -9.22 -7.37 -9.57
CA SER A 102 -7.93 -6.70 -9.67
C SER A 102 -8.02 -5.26 -10.19
N ASP A 103 -8.99 -4.97 -11.08
CA ASP A 103 -9.27 -3.64 -11.62
C ASP A 103 -10.01 -2.71 -10.65
N LYS A 104 -10.42 -3.20 -9.48
CA LYS A 104 -11.10 -2.44 -8.43
C LYS A 104 -10.19 -2.12 -7.25
N ILE A 105 -8.95 -2.66 -7.22
CA ILE A 105 -8.05 -2.59 -6.06
C ILE A 105 -6.77 -1.86 -6.43
N SER A 106 -6.42 -0.84 -5.65
CA SER A 106 -5.18 -0.08 -5.79
C SER A 106 -4.37 -0.09 -4.51
N PHE A 107 -3.05 -0.04 -4.65
CA PHE A 107 -2.09 0.15 -3.56
C PHE A 107 -1.35 1.46 -3.81
N VAL A 108 -1.42 2.36 -2.84
CA VAL A 108 -0.79 3.69 -2.89
C VAL A 108 0.06 3.86 -1.64
N GLU A 109 1.27 4.38 -1.80
CA GLU A 109 2.19 4.56 -0.69
C GLU A 109 2.34 6.04 -0.34
N LEU A 110 2.68 6.39 0.92
CA LEU A 110 2.92 7.79 1.30
C LEU A 110 4.11 8.41 0.55
N ILE A 111 5.11 7.60 0.24
CA ILE A 111 6.24 8.01 -0.57
C ILE A 111 5.95 7.64 -2.03
N GLY A 112 5.82 8.65 -2.89
CA GLY A 112 5.47 8.50 -4.31
C GLY A 112 6.61 8.02 -5.21
N VAL A 113 7.73 7.57 -4.64
CA VAL A 113 8.88 6.99 -5.34
C VAL A 113 9.20 5.61 -4.76
N PRO A 114 9.77 4.69 -5.55
CA PRO A 114 10.19 3.40 -5.02
C PRO A 114 11.39 3.57 -4.11
N THR A 115 11.43 2.78 -3.04
CA THR A 115 12.48 2.85 -2.02
C THR A 115 13.17 1.51 -1.82
N TYR A 116 14.29 1.52 -1.11
CA TYR A 116 14.97 0.34 -0.62
C TYR A 116 15.42 0.55 0.83
N GLY A 117 15.80 -0.51 1.52
CA GLY A 117 16.32 -0.39 2.88
C GLY A 117 15.22 -0.39 3.96
N MET A 118 15.50 0.23 5.11
CA MET A 118 14.61 0.26 6.26
C MET A 118 14.40 1.70 6.74
N ALA A 119 13.24 2.28 6.48
CA ALA A 119 12.85 3.64 6.85
C ALA A 119 13.03 3.93 8.37
N ASN A 120 12.77 2.94 9.23
CA ASN A 120 12.92 3.11 10.68
C ASN A 120 14.37 3.24 11.16
N LYS A 121 15.36 2.83 10.34
CA LYS A 121 16.80 2.99 10.63
C LYS A 121 17.35 4.32 10.11
N GLU A 122 16.73 4.92 9.12
CA GLU A 122 17.17 6.15 8.44
C GLU A 122 16.03 7.17 8.45
N LYS A 123 15.58 7.53 9.66
CA LYS A 123 14.40 8.40 9.86
C LYS A 123 14.53 9.76 9.18
N ASN A 124 15.74 10.33 9.13
CA ASN A 124 15.97 11.61 8.48
C ASN A 124 15.74 11.51 6.97
N VAL A 125 16.32 10.49 6.31
CA VAL A 125 16.13 10.26 4.87
C VAL A 125 14.65 10.01 4.55
N TYR A 126 13.96 9.22 5.38
CA TYR A 126 12.52 9.02 5.23
C TYR A 126 11.74 10.34 5.35
N SER A 127 12.06 11.15 6.38
CA SER A 127 11.43 12.45 6.60
C SER A 127 11.67 13.41 5.43
N ASP A 128 12.90 13.46 4.90
CA ASP A 128 13.26 14.31 3.77
C ASP A 128 12.49 13.91 2.50
N LEU A 129 12.35 12.59 2.23
CA LEU A 129 11.54 12.11 1.13
C LEU A 129 10.06 12.45 1.32
N LEU A 130 9.51 12.22 2.51
CA LEU A 130 8.10 12.50 2.83
C LEU A 130 7.77 13.98 2.64
N ASN A 131 8.66 14.89 3.08
CA ASN A 131 8.47 16.33 3.05
C ASN A 131 8.99 17.00 1.75
N SER A 132 9.48 16.23 0.79
CA SER A 132 9.96 16.79 -0.48
C SER A 132 8.82 17.42 -1.28
N LYS A 133 9.14 18.49 -2.04
CA LYS A 133 8.16 19.18 -2.91
C LYS A 133 7.46 18.22 -3.89
N THR A 134 8.19 17.28 -4.45
CA THR A 134 7.64 16.28 -5.37
C THR A 134 6.66 15.37 -4.64
N ASN A 135 7.00 14.92 -3.43
CA ASN A 135 6.13 14.07 -2.65
C ASN A 135 4.90 14.81 -2.12
N TYR A 136 5.00 16.12 -1.89
CA TYR A 136 3.84 16.94 -1.48
C TYR A 136 2.71 16.88 -2.52
N ILE A 137 3.03 16.95 -3.81
CA ILE A 137 2.06 16.81 -4.90
C ILE A 137 1.41 15.40 -4.87
N HIS A 138 2.19 14.39 -4.53
CA HIS A 138 1.67 13.02 -4.36
C HIS A 138 0.75 12.91 -3.14
N LEU A 139 1.11 13.51 -2.00
CA LEU A 139 0.27 13.56 -0.80
C LEU A 139 -1.07 14.30 -1.03
N GLN A 140 -1.09 15.34 -1.86
CA GLN A 140 -2.35 16.00 -2.26
C GLN A 140 -3.30 15.03 -2.99
N LYS A 141 -2.77 14.14 -3.84
CA LYS A 141 -3.59 13.11 -4.50
C LYS A 141 -4.13 12.09 -3.48
N ILE A 142 -3.33 11.70 -2.49
CA ILE A 142 -3.79 10.81 -1.41
C ILE A 142 -4.89 11.50 -0.58
N ASP A 143 -4.74 12.77 -0.27
CA ASP A 143 -5.78 13.54 0.45
C ASP A 143 -7.10 13.55 -0.33
N GLN A 144 -7.06 13.76 -1.66
CA GLN A 144 -8.23 13.66 -2.51
C GLN A 144 -8.89 12.27 -2.45
N LEU A 145 -8.09 11.20 -2.44
CA LEU A 145 -8.60 9.83 -2.29
C LEU A 145 -9.30 9.62 -0.95
N LEU A 146 -8.73 10.13 0.16
CA LEU A 146 -9.33 10.03 1.50
C LEU A 146 -10.65 10.79 1.61
N ASN A 147 -10.83 11.85 0.85
CA ASN A 147 -12.06 12.64 0.79
C ASN A 147 -13.13 12.05 -0.15
N ASP A 148 -12.76 11.09 -1.01
CA ASP A 148 -13.70 10.44 -1.93
C ASP A 148 -14.50 9.33 -1.22
N LYS A 149 -15.72 9.66 -0.80
CA LYS A 149 -16.63 8.73 -0.09
C LYS A 149 -17.10 7.55 -0.94
N SER A 150 -16.91 7.59 -2.26
CA SER A 150 -17.20 6.44 -3.13
C SER A 150 -16.21 5.29 -2.97
N LYS A 151 -15.05 5.55 -2.37
CA LYS A 151 -13.96 4.58 -2.17
C LYS A 151 -13.98 3.99 -0.77
N LEU A 152 -13.56 2.75 -0.65
CA LEU A 152 -13.25 2.08 0.61
C LEU A 152 -11.74 2.12 0.82
N ILE A 153 -11.29 2.77 1.89
CA ILE A 153 -9.87 3.02 2.16
C ILE A 153 -9.42 2.15 3.33
N PHE A 154 -8.30 1.45 3.15
CA PHE A 154 -7.63 0.69 4.20
C PHE A 154 -6.25 1.28 4.49
N ILE A 155 -5.98 1.60 5.76
CA ILE A 155 -4.74 2.24 6.19
C ILE A 155 -4.15 1.46 7.36
N ALA A 156 -2.87 1.09 7.27
CA ALA A 156 -2.19 0.49 8.40
C ALA A 156 -2.02 1.52 9.53
N TRP A 157 -2.16 1.07 10.79
CA TRP A 157 -2.13 1.92 11.99
C TRP A 157 -0.97 2.92 12.03
N GLY A 158 0.25 2.47 11.70
CA GLY A 158 1.43 3.35 11.69
C GLY A 158 1.34 4.45 10.62
N VAL A 159 0.85 4.11 9.44
CA VAL A 159 0.64 5.02 8.31
C VAL A 159 -0.45 6.05 8.66
N PHE A 160 -1.53 5.61 9.29
CA PHE A 160 -2.60 6.51 9.74
C PHE A 160 -2.07 7.57 10.73
N LYS A 161 -1.22 7.17 11.68
CA LYS A 161 -0.57 8.12 12.60
C LYS A 161 0.33 9.14 11.87
N GLU A 162 1.04 8.73 10.84
CA GLU A 162 1.86 9.61 10.01
C GLU A 162 0.98 10.64 9.28
N LEU A 163 -0.12 10.21 8.68
CA LEU A 163 -1.10 11.12 8.07
C LEU A 163 -1.67 12.12 9.08
N GLN A 164 -2.00 11.68 10.29
CA GLN A 164 -2.44 12.59 11.36
C GLN A 164 -1.35 13.58 11.81
N MET A 165 -0.08 13.19 11.78
CA MET A 165 1.03 14.11 12.07
C MET A 165 1.13 15.19 10.99
N ILE A 166 1.01 14.83 9.71
CA ILE A 166 0.97 15.79 8.60
C ILE A 166 -0.23 16.72 8.78
N ALA A 167 -1.41 16.21 9.06
CA ALA A 167 -2.63 16.99 9.26
C ALA A 167 -2.55 18.04 10.39
N LYS A 168 -1.63 17.89 11.35
CA LYS A 168 -1.41 18.86 12.43
C LYS A 168 -0.64 20.08 11.97
N SER A 169 0.23 19.94 10.98
CA SER A 169 1.16 20.98 10.49
C SER A 169 0.84 21.45 9.08
N ASP A 170 -0.09 20.81 8.39
CA ASP A 170 -0.45 21.09 7.00
C ASP A 170 -1.98 21.18 6.82
N VAL A 171 -2.41 21.71 5.68
CA VAL A 171 -3.83 21.74 5.27
C VAL A 171 -4.35 20.39 4.75
N LEU A 172 -3.45 19.45 4.46
CA LEU A 172 -3.80 18.11 4.01
C LEU A 172 -4.38 17.25 5.14
N PHE A 173 -5.19 16.27 4.80
CA PHE A 173 -5.72 15.23 5.70
C PHE A 173 -6.55 15.76 6.88
N GLN A 174 -7.21 16.90 6.72
CA GLN A 174 -7.98 17.52 7.81
C GLN A 174 -9.20 16.70 8.23
N ASN A 175 -9.75 15.86 7.33
CA ASN A 175 -10.85 14.92 7.60
C ASN A 175 -10.50 13.85 8.64
N ILE A 176 -9.22 13.51 8.81
CA ILE A 176 -8.76 12.48 9.77
C ILE A 176 -8.05 13.05 11.00
N LYS A 177 -7.79 14.37 11.02
CA LYS A 177 -7.01 15.04 12.06
C LYS A 177 -7.54 14.77 13.48
N ASN A 178 -8.84 14.80 13.64
CA ASN A 178 -9.52 14.72 14.93
C ASN A 178 -9.97 13.30 15.32
N ILE A 179 -9.69 12.30 14.50
CA ILE A 179 -9.98 10.91 14.85
C ILE A 179 -9.11 10.52 16.06
N ASN A 180 -9.78 10.24 17.19
CA ASN A 180 -9.07 9.97 18.45
C ASN A 180 -8.63 8.51 18.55
N LEU A 181 -7.32 8.28 18.49
CA LEU A 181 -6.72 6.94 18.61
C LEU A 181 -6.31 6.57 20.05
N LYS A 182 -6.46 7.48 21.04
CA LYS A 182 -5.85 7.29 22.38
C LYS A 182 -6.32 6.02 23.10
N ASN A 183 -7.58 5.65 22.92
CA ASN A 183 -8.18 4.50 23.61
C ASN A 183 -8.38 3.30 22.67
N LEU A 184 -7.77 3.34 21.48
CA LEU A 184 -7.93 2.28 20.49
C LEU A 184 -6.71 1.35 20.52
N ASN A 185 -6.96 0.06 20.32
CA ASN A 185 -5.93 -0.94 20.24
C ASN A 185 -5.39 -1.03 18.80
N GLN A 186 -4.08 -0.84 18.62
CA GLN A 186 -3.43 -0.93 17.31
C GLN A 186 -3.52 -2.31 16.63
N PHE A 187 -3.89 -3.35 17.38
CA PHE A 187 -4.05 -4.71 16.87
C PHE A 187 -5.49 -5.04 16.48
N GLU A 188 -6.40 -4.09 16.64
CA GLU A 188 -7.80 -4.20 16.26
C GLU A 188 -8.10 -3.50 14.94
N PHE A 189 -9.27 -3.77 14.41
CA PHE A 189 -9.80 -3.16 13.20
C PHE A 189 -10.77 -2.02 13.60
N HIS A 190 -10.53 -0.82 13.09
CA HIS A 190 -11.32 0.36 13.40
C HIS A 190 -11.91 0.97 12.14
N GLU A 191 -13.17 1.40 12.21
CA GLU A 191 -13.95 1.91 11.09
C GLU A 191 -14.33 3.37 11.33
N TYR A 192 -14.08 4.22 10.32
CA TYR A 192 -14.47 5.64 10.30
C TYR A 192 -14.99 5.98 8.91
N GLU A 193 -16.32 5.95 8.75
CA GLU A 193 -16.96 6.15 7.45
C GLU A 193 -16.42 5.21 6.37
N ASN A 194 -15.72 5.76 5.36
CA ASN A 194 -15.07 4.99 4.30
C ASN A 194 -13.61 4.59 4.61
N ILE A 195 -13.06 5.03 5.76
CA ILE A 195 -11.69 4.77 6.18
C ILE A 195 -11.66 3.65 7.22
N ASN A 196 -10.82 2.66 6.98
CA ASN A 196 -10.63 1.50 7.83
C ASN A 196 -9.17 1.40 8.26
N ILE A 197 -8.93 1.38 9.56
CA ILE A 197 -7.58 1.32 10.12
C ILE A 197 -7.34 -0.10 10.62
N HIS A 198 -6.20 -0.67 10.27
CA HIS A 198 -5.87 -2.05 10.62
C HIS A 198 -4.41 -2.23 11.03
N THR A 199 -4.11 -3.35 11.68
CA THR A 199 -2.74 -3.79 11.94
C THR A 199 -1.98 -3.98 10.62
N HIS A 200 -0.76 -3.48 10.54
CA HIS A 200 0.08 -3.65 9.35
C HIS A 200 0.29 -5.13 9.01
N PHE A 201 0.14 -5.52 7.74
CA PHE A 201 0.23 -6.92 7.30
C PHE A 201 1.56 -7.63 7.58
N SER A 202 2.65 -6.88 7.79
CA SER A 202 3.93 -7.48 8.24
C SER A 202 3.95 -7.87 9.72
N ASN A 203 2.94 -7.48 10.50
CA ASN A 203 2.79 -7.85 11.92
C ASN A 203 1.93 -9.12 12.07
N ALA A 204 1.78 -9.56 13.30
CA ALA A 204 0.80 -10.58 13.62
C ALA A 204 -0.61 -9.95 13.55
N ILE A 205 -1.38 -10.34 12.55
CA ILE A 205 -2.77 -9.89 12.36
C ILE A 205 -3.72 -11.02 12.77
N SER A 206 -4.78 -10.69 13.49
CA SER A 206 -5.74 -11.70 13.95
C SER A 206 -6.60 -12.24 12.80
N LYS A 207 -7.10 -13.46 12.96
CA LYS A 207 -8.07 -14.04 12.00
C LYS A 207 -9.33 -13.18 11.91
N GLU A 208 -9.75 -12.61 13.03
CA GLU A 208 -10.91 -11.72 13.12
C GLU A 208 -10.70 -10.45 12.27
N THR A 209 -9.53 -9.82 12.37
CA THR A 209 -9.20 -8.64 11.53
C THR A 209 -9.22 -8.98 10.05
N ILE A 210 -8.65 -10.13 9.65
CA ILE A 210 -8.71 -10.61 8.26
C ILE A 210 -10.15 -10.83 7.81
N HIS A 211 -10.99 -11.40 8.67
CA HIS A 211 -12.41 -11.61 8.38
C HIS A 211 -13.16 -10.28 8.19
N LYS A 212 -12.96 -9.30 9.08
CA LYS A 212 -13.54 -7.95 8.96
C LYS A 212 -13.13 -7.25 7.68
N LEU A 213 -11.81 -7.29 7.34
CA LEU A 213 -11.29 -6.77 6.08
C LEU A 213 -12.01 -7.39 4.88
N ARG A 214 -12.07 -8.73 4.82
CA ARG A 214 -12.75 -9.46 3.74
C ARG A 214 -14.23 -9.09 3.63
N ALA A 215 -14.95 -9.05 4.75
CA ALA A 215 -16.36 -8.71 4.78
C ALA A 215 -16.63 -7.31 4.20
N LYS A 216 -15.86 -6.30 4.64
CA LYS A 216 -15.96 -4.93 4.12
C LYS A 216 -15.68 -4.83 2.64
N ILE A 217 -14.65 -5.50 2.16
CA ILE A 217 -14.30 -5.52 0.75
C ILE A 217 -15.41 -6.15 -0.08
N ASN A 218 -15.90 -7.32 0.35
CA ASN A 218 -16.98 -8.01 -0.37
C ASN A 218 -18.28 -7.19 -0.42
N MET A 219 -18.65 -6.52 0.68
CA MET A 219 -19.78 -5.59 0.68
C MET A 219 -19.58 -4.51 -0.39
N LYS A 220 -18.41 -3.87 -0.41
CA LYS A 220 -18.11 -2.81 -1.38
C LYS A 220 -18.11 -3.30 -2.83
N LEU A 221 -17.60 -4.49 -3.08
CA LEU A 221 -17.56 -5.07 -4.44
C LEU A 221 -18.94 -5.49 -4.91
N ASN A 222 -19.82 -5.99 -4.03
CA ASN A 222 -21.17 -6.42 -4.37
C ASN A 222 -22.10 -5.25 -4.72
N GLU A 223 -21.84 -4.03 -4.20
CA GLU A 223 -22.57 -2.81 -4.59
C GLU A 223 -22.52 -2.52 -6.11
N TYR A 224 -21.59 -3.15 -6.84
CA TYR A 224 -21.37 -2.93 -8.28
C TYR A 224 -21.68 -4.17 -9.15
N SER A 225 -22.13 -5.25 -8.52
CA SER A 225 -22.53 -6.49 -9.24
C SER A 225 -24.05 -6.58 -9.42
N SER A 226 -24.79 -5.65 -8.86
CA SER A 226 -26.24 -5.42 -9.01
C SER A 226 -26.50 -4.28 -10.00
#